data_73401c6f85e2363e8c38f23612272e2a
#
_entry.id   73401c6f85e2363e8c38f23612272e2a
#
_cell.length_a   1.000
_cell.length_b   1.000
_cell.length_c   1.000
_cell.angle_alpha   90.00
_cell.angle_beta   90.00
_cell.angle_gamma   90.00
#
_symmetry.space_group_name_H-M   'P 1'
#
loop_
_entity.id
_entity.type
_entity.pdbx_description
1 polymer ?
#
loop_
_entity_poly.entity_id
_entity_poly.type
_entity_poly.pdbx_seq_one_letter_code
_entity_poly.pdbx_strand_id
1 'polypeptide(L)'
;MKGWVESRFGIAPNFHRQVIGRVGDTAWIQYMTDKMSGRFDNNAIWLQLDLLFEFAQWSARRFLAPGQRHLRLFRGTNDFAEHPILWKAGARQGVIRLNNLVSFSSDRDVASAFGDCILEVNVPLVKLLFFKGLLPCRALQAESEYLVIGGEYAAHMHYY
;
A
#
# COMPACT_ATOMS: atom_id res chain seq x y z
N MET A 1 -6.84 -0.77 9.45
CA MET A 1 -6.65 -1.18 8.02
C MET A 1 -5.62 -2.29 7.84
N LYS A 2 -4.38 -2.22 8.37
CA LYS A 2 -3.35 -3.26 8.16
C LYS A 2 -3.81 -4.68 8.54
N GLY A 3 -4.48 -4.86 9.69
CA GLY A 3 -5.02 -6.16 10.10
C GLY A 3 -6.15 -6.68 9.21
N TRP A 4 -6.93 -5.78 8.62
CA TRP A 4 -7.94 -6.14 7.62
C TRP A 4 -7.28 -6.68 6.34
N VAL A 5 -6.23 -6.01 5.83
CA VAL A 5 -5.47 -6.48 4.67
C VAL A 5 -4.87 -7.86 4.93
N GLU A 6 -4.29 -8.08 6.11
CA GLU A 6 -3.78 -9.40 6.51
C GLU A 6 -4.88 -10.46 6.48
N SER A 7 -6.05 -10.14 7.05
CA SER A 7 -7.18 -11.07 7.12
C SER A 7 -7.76 -11.41 5.74
N ARG A 8 -7.85 -10.46 4.83
CA ARG A 8 -8.49 -10.64 3.52
C ARG A 8 -7.54 -11.11 2.42
N PHE A 9 -6.26 -10.74 2.51
CA PHE A 9 -5.27 -10.97 1.45
C PHE A 9 -4.08 -11.82 1.90
N GLY A 10 -4.00 -12.21 3.18
CA GLY A 10 -2.91 -13.03 3.71
C GLY A 10 -1.55 -12.32 3.76
N ILE A 11 -1.52 -10.99 3.64
CA ILE A 11 -0.28 -10.20 3.62
C ILE A 11 -0.05 -9.61 5.01
N ALA A 12 0.87 -10.21 5.77
CA ALA A 12 1.26 -9.68 7.07
C ALA A 12 1.95 -8.31 6.94
N PRO A 13 1.68 -7.36 7.84
CA PRO A 13 2.34 -6.05 7.82
C PRO A 13 3.78 -6.17 8.30
N ASN A 14 4.68 -5.37 7.73
CA ASN A 14 5.97 -5.09 8.34
C ASN A 14 5.75 -4.18 9.55
N PHE A 15 6.46 -4.42 10.63
CA PHE A 15 6.27 -3.71 11.88
C PHE A 15 7.58 -3.08 12.37
N HIS A 16 7.52 -1.84 12.86
CA HIS A 16 8.70 -1.08 13.34
C HIS A 16 9.89 -1.08 12.36
N ARG A 17 9.64 -0.88 11.07
CA ARG A 17 10.66 -0.90 10.01
C ARG A 17 11.38 -2.26 9.88
N GLN A 18 10.78 -3.32 10.39
CA GLN A 18 11.29 -4.68 10.29
C GLN A 18 10.32 -5.56 9.52
N VAL A 19 10.86 -6.41 8.67
CA VAL A 19 10.10 -7.47 8.01
C VAL A 19 9.81 -8.55 9.05
N ILE A 20 8.55 -8.93 9.21
CA ILE A 20 8.18 -10.10 10.00
C ILE A 20 8.66 -11.34 9.23
N GLY A 21 9.81 -11.87 9.63
CA GLY A 21 10.44 -13.00 8.95
C GLY A 21 9.98 -14.35 9.48
N ARG A 22 9.74 -14.46 10.79
CA ARG A 22 9.37 -15.71 11.45
C ARG A 22 8.35 -15.47 12.56
N VAL A 23 7.49 -16.44 12.78
CA VAL A 23 6.64 -16.51 13.97
C VAL A 23 7.54 -16.60 15.21
N GLY A 24 7.38 -15.67 16.15
CA GLY A 24 8.14 -15.63 17.40
C GLY A 24 9.34 -14.69 17.40
N ASP A 25 9.69 -14.01 16.32
CA ASP A 25 10.65 -12.92 16.37
C ASP A 25 10.08 -11.68 17.08
N THR A 26 10.96 -10.73 17.46
CA THR A 26 10.56 -9.55 18.23
C THR A 26 9.50 -8.72 17.52
N ALA A 27 9.62 -8.55 16.20
CA ALA A 27 8.66 -7.81 15.39
C ALA A 27 7.28 -8.50 15.36
N TRP A 28 7.26 -9.84 15.28
CA TRP A 28 6.04 -10.64 15.37
C TRP A 28 5.37 -10.52 16.75
N ILE A 29 6.15 -10.68 17.83
CA ILE A 29 5.63 -10.58 19.20
C ILE A 29 5.02 -9.20 19.43
N GLN A 30 5.70 -8.13 19.05
CA GLN A 30 5.20 -6.77 19.18
C GLN A 30 3.92 -6.55 18.38
N TYR A 31 3.88 -7.00 17.11
CA TYR A 31 2.70 -6.92 16.27
C TYR A 31 1.51 -7.67 16.89
N MET A 32 1.72 -8.89 17.39
CA MET A 32 0.67 -9.68 18.03
C MET A 32 0.18 -9.03 19.33
N THR A 33 1.08 -8.45 20.14
CA THR A 33 0.73 -7.73 21.35
C THR A 33 -0.16 -6.53 21.03
N ASP A 34 0.20 -5.71 20.05
CA ASP A 34 -0.61 -4.55 19.64
C ASP A 34 -1.96 -4.97 19.04
N LYS A 35 -1.97 -6.05 18.26
CA LYS A 35 -3.20 -6.62 17.68
C LYS A 35 -4.17 -7.11 18.75
N MET A 36 -3.67 -7.78 19.79
CA MET A 36 -4.47 -8.31 20.88
C MET A 36 -4.88 -7.25 21.91
N SER A 37 -4.12 -6.17 22.05
CA SER A 37 -4.45 -5.06 22.95
C SER A 37 -5.54 -4.13 22.42
N GLY A 38 -5.96 -4.30 21.17
CA GLY A 38 -7.04 -3.53 20.55
C GLY A 38 -8.36 -3.72 21.27
N ARG A 39 -8.85 -2.64 21.91
CA ARG A 39 -10.09 -2.65 22.73
C ARG A 39 -11.39 -2.52 21.91
N PHE A 40 -11.28 -2.43 20.59
CA PHE A 40 -12.44 -2.18 19.71
C PHE A 40 -12.87 -3.47 19.03
N ASP A 41 -14.19 -3.63 18.90
CA ASP A 41 -14.77 -4.65 18.01
C ASP A 41 -14.35 -4.37 16.57
N ASN A 42 -13.36 -5.11 16.09
CA ASN A 42 -12.83 -4.96 14.75
C ASN A 42 -13.81 -5.44 13.66
N ASN A 43 -14.81 -6.23 14.00
CA ASN A 43 -15.72 -6.83 13.02
C ASN A 43 -16.55 -5.75 12.28
N ALA A 44 -17.10 -4.78 13.02
CA ALA A 44 -17.86 -3.69 12.41
C ALA A 44 -16.97 -2.82 11.49
N ILE A 45 -15.75 -2.53 11.92
CA ILE A 45 -14.76 -1.78 11.12
C ILE A 45 -14.36 -2.60 9.88
N TRP A 46 -14.19 -3.89 10.01
CA TRP A 46 -13.82 -4.75 8.88
C TRP A 46 -14.93 -4.85 7.83
N LEU A 47 -16.17 -4.93 8.24
CA LEU A 47 -17.31 -4.88 7.32
C LEU A 47 -17.39 -3.54 6.57
N GLN A 48 -17.09 -2.43 7.24
CA GLN A 48 -16.99 -1.11 6.59
C GLN A 48 -15.84 -1.06 5.57
N LEU A 49 -14.71 -1.68 5.88
CA LEU A 49 -13.56 -1.78 4.96
C LEU A 49 -13.85 -2.70 3.78
N ASP A 50 -14.58 -3.80 3.99
CA ASP A 50 -15.07 -4.66 2.91
C ASP A 50 -15.97 -3.86 1.94
N LEU A 51 -16.91 -3.08 2.47
CA LEU A 51 -17.78 -2.23 1.66
C LEU A 51 -17.02 -1.13 0.94
N LEU A 52 -16.06 -0.47 1.63
CA LEU A 52 -15.20 0.54 1.04
C LEU A 52 -14.39 -0.04 -0.13
N PHE A 53 -13.83 -1.24 0.04
CA PHE A 53 -13.06 -1.90 -0.99
C PHE A 53 -13.91 -2.23 -2.22
N GLU A 54 -15.10 -2.82 -2.04
CA GLU A 54 -16.03 -3.10 -3.14
C GLU A 54 -16.45 -1.81 -3.87
N PHE A 55 -16.77 -0.75 -3.13
CA PHE A 55 -17.09 0.54 -3.72
C PHE A 55 -15.90 1.16 -4.47
N ALA A 56 -14.68 1.04 -3.93
CA ALA A 56 -13.47 1.50 -4.60
C ALA A 56 -13.23 0.73 -5.91
N GLN A 57 -13.40 -0.59 -5.91
CA GLN A 57 -13.25 -1.43 -7.10
C GLN A 57 -14.27 -1.08 -8.18
N TRP A 58 -15.52 -0.91 -7.81
CA TRP A 58 -16.58 -0.48 -8.74
C TRP A 58 -16.29 0.91 -9.30
N SER A 59 -15.97 1.89 -8.44
CA SER A 59 -15.69 3.27 -8.82
C SER A 59 -14.44 3.38 -9.69
N ALA A 60 -13.38 2.63 -9.38
CA ALA A 60 -12.14 2.64 -10.14
C ALA A 60 -12.37 2.17 -11.59
N ARG A 61 -13.11 1.09 -11.77
CA ARG A 61 -13.44 0.56 -13.10
C ARG A 61 -14.37 1.47 -13.90
N ARG A 62 -15.28 2.16 -13.21
CA ARG A 62 -16.32 2.98 -13.85
C ARG A 62 -15.85 4.39 -14.18
N PHE A 63 -15.08 5.03 -13.28
CA PHE A 63 -14.81 6.45 -13.33
C PHE A 63 -13.32 6.80 -13.36
N LEU A 64 -12.47 6.10 -12.58
CA LEU A 64 -11.06 6.44 -12.47
C LEU A 64 -10.26 5.98 -13.69
N ALA A 65 -10.43 4.73 -14.10
CA ALA A 65 -9.65 4.10 -15.17
C ALA A 65 -10.50 3.12 -16.02
N PRO A 66 -11.53 3.62 -16.75
CA PRO A 66 -12.38 2.76 -17.58
C PRO A 66 -11.56 1.98 -18.61
N GLY A 67 -11.76 0.67 -18.66
CA GLY A 67 -11.06 -0.22 -19.59
C GLY A 67 -9.60 -0.52 -19.29
N GLN A 68 -9.01 0.09 -18.26
CA GLN A 68 -7.63 -0.18 -17.84
C GLN A 68 -7.60 -1.29 -16.79
N ARG A 69 -6.46 -1.97 -16.70
CA ARG A 69 -6.19 -2.98 -15.65
C ARG A 69 -5.21 -2.50 -14.60
N HIS A 70 -4.42 -1.47 -14.91
CA HIS A 70 -3.34 -0.96 -14.08
C HIS A 70 -3.36 0.56 -14.07
N LEU A 71 -2.87 1.15 -12.99
CA LEU A 71 -2.54 2.56 -12.85
C LEU A 71 -1.05 2.71 -12.65
N ARG A 72 -0.44 3.66 -13.36
CA ARG A 72 0.94 4.08 -13.11
C ARG A 72 0.94 5.03 -11.93
N LEU A 73 1.57 4.61 -10.84
CA LEU A 73 1.64 5.37 -9.60
C LEU A 73 3.09 5.50 -9.13
N PHE A 74 3.33 6.51 -8.30
CA PHE A 74 4.66 6.89 -7.80
C PHE A 74 4.70 6.89 -6.28
N ARG A 75 5.86 6.51 -5.73
CA ARG A 75 6.12 6.60 -4.30
C ARG A 75 7.56 7.01 -4.05
N GLY A 76 7.78 8.06 -3.24
CA GLY A 76 9.08 8.40 -2.72
C GLY A 76 9.47 7.52 -1.54
N THR A 77 10.74 7.15 -1.46
CA THR A 77 11.32 6.45 -0.31
C THR A 77 12.79 6.82 -0.13
N ASN A 78 13.24 6.88 1.12
CA ASN A 78 14.65 7.11 1.46
C ASN A 78 15.38 5.82 1.81
N ASP A 79 14.64 4.78 2.21
CA ASP A 79 15.20 3.47 2.53
C ASP A 79 14.26 2.32 2.10
N PHE A 80 14.81 1.12 2.10
CA PHE A 80 14.09 -0.10 1.74
C PHE A 80 13.90 -1.05 2.93
N ALA A 81 14.02 -0.57 4.16
CA ALA A 81 13.88 -1.40 5.35
C ALA A 81 12.48 -2.04 5.45
N GLU A 82 11.43 -1.26 5.14
CA GLU A 82 10.05 -1.76 5.09
C GLU A 82 9.66 -2.38 3.73
N HIS A 83 10.46 -2.14 2.69
CA HIS A 83 10.16 -2.50 1.30
C HIS A 83 11.35 -3.20 0.64
N PRO A 84 11.71 -4.41 1.09
CA PRO A 84 12.90 -5.08 0.61
C PRO A 84 12.87 -5.32 -0.90
N ILE A 85 13.99 -5.04 -1.55
CA ILE A 85 14.20 -5.37 -2.94
C ILE A 85 14.50 -6.87 -3.01
N LEU A 86 13.62 -7.63 -3.65
CA LEU A 86 13.76 -9.09 -3.76
C LEU A 86 14.67 -9.49 -4.92
N TRP A 87 14.64 -8.72 -5.99
CA TRP A 87 15.39 -8.98 -7.20
C TRP A 87 15.65 -7.68 -7.97
N LYS A 88 16.81 -7.57 -8.61
CA LYS A 88 17.19 -6.44 -9.46
C LYS A 88 17.51 -6.91 -10.87
N ALA A 89 16.92 -6.27 -11.88
CA ALA A 89 17.26 -6.40 -13.30
C ALA A 89 18.14 -5.22 -13.75
N GLY A 90 19.20 -4.92 -13.00
CA GLY A 90 20.07 -3.77 -13.24
C GLY A 90 19.89 -2.66 -12.19
N ALA A 91 20.37 -1.44 -12.51
CA ALA A 91 20.41 -0.35 -11.54
C ALA A 91 19.06 0.28 -11.22
N ARG A 92 18.10 0.19 -12.15
CA ARG A 92 16.85 0.95 -12.08
C ARG A 92 15.57 0.12 -12.15
N GLN A 93 15.67 -1.20 -12.24
CA GLN A 93 14.51 -2.09 -12.33
C GLN A 93 14.65 -3.23 -11.34
N GLY A 94 13.56 -3.59 -10.72
CA GLY A 94 13.54 -4.71 -9.79
C GLY A 94 12.16 -5.10 -9.34
N VAL A 95 12.09 -6.15 -8.54
CA VAL A 95 10.90 -6.56 -7.80
C VAL A 95 11.06 -6.15 -6.35
N ILE A 96 10.10 -5.40 -5.85
CA ILE A 96 10.07 -4.89 -4.48
C ILE A 96 8.88 -5.51 -3.77
N ARG A 97 9.09 -5.97 -2.54
CA ARG A 97 7.99 -6.37 -1.65
C ARG A 97 7.57 -5.15 -0.84
N LEU A 98 6.42 -4.60 -1.19
CA LEU A 98 5.82 -3.50 -0.45
C LEU A 98 5.14 -4.02 0.82
N ASN A 99 5.10 -3.16 1.86
CA ASN A 99 4.32 -3.42 3.06
C ASN A 99 2.85 -3.68 2.70
N ASN A 100 2.08 -4.30 3.59
CA ASN A 100 0.72 -4.78 3.28
C ASN A 100 -0.27 -3.67 2.89
N LEU A 101 -0.03 -2.43 3.30
CA LEU A 101 -0.80 -1.26 2.87
C LEU A 101 0.15 -0.08 2.68
N VAL A 102 0.13 0.51 1.49
CA VAL A 102 1.11 1.51 1.07
C VAL A 102 0.41 2.65 0.33
N SER A 103 0.83 3.88 0.63
CA SER A 103 0.39 5.09 -0.08
C SER A 103 1.24 5.34 -1.31
N PHE A 104 0.57 5.70 -2.39
CA PHE A 104 1.15 6.16 -3.65
C PHE A 104 0.54 7.50 -4.06
N SER A 105 1.18 8.19 -4.99
CA SER A 105 0.66 9.36 -5.68
C SER A 105 0.54 9.09 -7.19
N SER A 106 -0.43 9.72 -7.83
CA SER A 106 -0.46 9.81 -9.30
C SER A 106 0.50 10.87 -9.85
N ASP A 107 1.01 11.73 -8.97
CA ASP A 107 1.92 12.81 -9.29
C ASP A 107 3.33 12.48 -8.77
N ARG A 108 4.31 12.50 -9.69
CA ARG A 108 5.71 12.21 -9.39
C ARG A 108 6.34 13.28 -8.51
N ASP A 109 5.97 14.54 -8.71
CA ASP A 109 6.53 15.66 -7.95
C ASP A 109 6.03 15.61 -6.49
N VAL A 110 4.77 15.25 -6.28
CA VAL A 110 4.24 14.97 -4.94
C VAL A 110 4.98 13.80 -4.29
N ALA A 111 5.24 12.72 -5.04
CA ALA A 111 5.97 11.58 -4.51
C ALA A 111 7.42 11.95 -4.13
N SER A 112 8.08 12.85 -4.87
CA SER A 112 9.46 13.28 -4.60
C SER A 112 9.63 14.01 -3.26
N ALA A 113 8.57 14.59 -2.72
CA ALA A 113 8.61 15.21 -1.40
C ALA A 113 8.80 14.19 -0.25
N PHE A 114 8.62 12.90 -0.51
CA PHE A 114 8.68 11.83 0.49
C PHE A 114 9.97 10.98 0.42
N GLY A 115 10.89 11.26 -0.51
CA GLY A 115 12.16 10.56 -0.56
C GLY A 115 12.93 10.74 -1.87
N ASP A 116 14.24 10.48 -1.80
CA ASP A 116 15.18 10.67 -2.92
C ASP A 116 15.11 9.56 -3.98
N CYS A 117 14.54 8.43 -3.64
CA CYS A 117 14.27 7.35 -4.59
C CYS A 117 12.78 7.30 -4.92
N ILE A 118 12.44 7.52 -6.17
CA ILE A 118 11.06 7.43 -6.65
C ILE A 118 10.83 6.06 -7.26
N LEU A 119 9.91 5.32 -6.67
CA LEU A 119 9.38 4.07 -7.21
C LEU A 119 8.24 4.39 -8.17
N GLU A 120 8.38 3.99 -9.41
CA GLU A 120 7.32 3.98 -10.40
C GLU A 120 6.79 2.55 -10.55
N VAL A 121 5.49 2.36 -10.33
CA VAL A 121 4.86 1.05 -10.29
C VAL A 121 3.57 1.06 -11.10
N ASN A 122 3.36 0.03 -11.92
CA ASN A 122 2.07 -0.24 -12.54
C ASN A 122 1.21 -1.07 -11.58
N VAL A 123 0.39 -0.38 -10.81
CA VAL A 123 -0.47 -0.98 -9.78
C VAL A 123 -1.72 -1.58 -10.41
N PRO A 124 -2.00 -2.89 -10.22
CA PRO A 124 -3.26 -3.48 -10.65
C PRO A 124 -4.46 -2.81 -9.96
N LEU A 125 -5.52 -2.47 -10.70
CA LEU A 125 -6.72 -1.86 -10.11
C LEU A 125 -7.30 -2.69 -8.97
N VAL A 126 -7.22 -4.02 -9.04
CA VAL A 126 -7.70 -4.94 -8.00
C VAL A 126 -6.94 -4.81 -6.67
N LYS A 127 -5.83 -4.10 -6.63
CA LYS A 127 -5.05 -3.81 -5.43
C LYS A 127 -5.35 -2.44 -4.83
N LEU A 128 -6.23 -1.65 -5.45
CA LEU A 128 -6.56 -0.30 -5.02
C LEU A 128 -7.64 -0.35 -3.95
N LEU A 129 -7.30 0.08 -2.73
CA LEU A 129 -8.24 0.15 -1.60
C LEU A 129 -8.95 1.50 -1.53
N PHE A 130 -8.22 2.59 -1.80
CA PHE A 130 -8.72 3.95 -1.74
C PHE A 130 -7.99 4.84 -2.75
N PHE A 131 -8.65 5.89 -3.24
CA PHE A 131 -8.04 6.88 -4.11
C PHE A 131 -8.71 8.25 -3.97
N LYS A 132 -7.98 9.28 -4.33
CA LYS A 132 -8.45 10.67 -4.32
C LYS A 132 -9.78 10.81 -5.08
N GLY A 133 -10.77 11.41 -4.44
CA GLY A 133 -12.08 11.64 -5.04
C GLY A 133 -13.06 10.47 -4.88
N LEU A 134 -12.66 9.33 -4.30
CA LEU A 134 -13.56 8.21 -4.02
C LEU A 134 -14.70 8.61 -3.08
N LEU A 135 -14.39 9.39 -2.05
CA LEU A 135 -15.37 9.91 -1.09
C LEU A 135 -15.44 11.44 -1.16
N PRO A 136 -16.65 12.04 -1.01
CA PRO A 136 -16.84 13.49 -1.10
C PRO A 136 -16.39 14.22 0.19
N CYS A 137 -15.24 13.83 0.76
CA CYS A 137 -14.70 14.42 1.98
C CYS A 137 -13.48 15.29 1.67
N ARG A 138 -13.55 16.58 2.00
CA ARG A 138 -12.45 17.55 1.75
C ARG A 138 -11.14 17.16 2.46
N ALA A 139 -11.22 16.59 3.66
CA ALA A 139 -10.05 16.16 4.41
C ALA A 139 -9.24 15.05 3.73
N LEU A 140 -9.86 14.29 2.82
CA LEU A 140 -9.23 13.18 2.08
C LEU A 140 -8.79 13.58 0.66
N GLN A 141 -8.91 14.87 0.31
CA GLN A 141 -8.58 15.36 -1.04
C GLN A 141 -7.16 15.94 -1.15
N ALA A 142 -6.46 16.12 -0.02
CA ALA A 142 -5.28 16.98 0.04
C ALA A 142 -4.03 16.45 -0.70
N GLU A 143 -3.84 15.13 -0.84
CA GLU A 143 -2.52 14.59 -1.18
C GLU A 143 -2.44 13.73 -2.44
N SER A 144 -3.43 13.75 -3.33
CA SER A 144 -3.45 12.85 -4.53
C SER A 144 -3.14 11.40 -4.17
N GLU A 145 -3.61 10.96 -2.99
CA GLU A 145 -3.25 9.71 -2.36
C GLU A 145 -4.03 8.53 -2.95
N TYR A 146 -3.31 7.44 -3.16
CA TYR A 146 -3.82 6.14 -3.53
C TYR A 146 -3.35 5.12 -2.50
N LEU A 147 -4.26 4.52 -1.75
CA LEU A 147 -3.94 3.42 -0.84
C LEU A 147 -3.99 2.09 -1.59
N VAL A 148 -2.86 1.41 -1.60
CA VAL A 148 -2.64 0.20 -2.38
C VAL A 148 -2.34 -0.97 -1.44
N ILE A 149 -3.00 -2.10 -1.69
CA ILE A 149 -2.69 -3.37 -1.04
C ILE A 149 -1.33 -3.84 -1.52
N GLY A 150 -0.42 -4.07 -0.59
CA GLY A 150 0.97 -4.42 -0.85
C GLY A 150 1.17 -5.79 -1.51
N GLY A 151 2.37 -6.31 -1.35
CA GLY A 151 2.84 -7.53 -1.99
C GLY A 151 4.02 -7.24 -2.92
N GLU A 152 4.26 -8.12 -3.89
CA GLU A 152 5.40 -8.01 -4.79
C GLU A 152 5.01 -7.23 -6.05
N TYR A 153 5.84 -6.25 -6.40
CA TYR A 153 5.63 -5.37 -7.54
C TYR A 153 6.91 -5.20 -8.34
N ALA A 154 6.79 -5.28 -9.66
CA ALA A 154 7.83 -4.78 -10.56
C ALA A 154 7.83 -3.24 -10.48
N ALA A 155 8.99 -2.67 -10.21
CA ALA A 155 9.17 -1.23 -10.04
C ALA A 155 10.35 -0.71 -10.86
N HIS A 156 10.19 0.51 -11.37
CA HIS A 156 11.28 1.34 -11.85
C HIS A 156 11.72 2.26 -10.72
N MET A 157 13.03 2.31 -10.45
CA MET A 157 13.64 3.13 -9.40
C MET A 157 14.36 4.31 -10.04
N HIS A 158 13.93 5.52 -9.69
CA HIS A 158 14.55 6.76 -10.13
C HIS A 158 15.21 7.42 -8.93
N TYR A 159 16.52 7.61 -9.01
CA TYR A 159 17.29 8.31 -7.99
C TYR A 159 17.50 9.76 -8.45
N TYR A 160 17.37 10.70 -7.53
CA TYR A 160 17.73 12.10 -7.71
C TYR A 160 19.17 12.35 -7.31
#